data_e4a711cf8390af0e10b0a3cc594a96e8
#
_entry.id   e4a711cf8390af0e10b0a3cc594a96e8
#
_cell.length_a   1.000
_cell.length_b   1.000
_cell.length_c   1.000
_cell.angle_alpha   90.00
_cell.angle_beta   90.00
_cell.angle_gamma   90.00
#
_symmetry.space_group_name_H-M   'P 1'
#
loop_
_entity.id
_entity.type
_entity.pdbx_description
1 polymer ?
#
loop_
_entity_poly.entity_id
_entity_poly.type
_entity_poly.pdbx_seq_one_letter_code
_entity_poly.pdbx_strand_id
1 'polypeptide(L)'
;MDNCCSNKKTKRSEEEKKSIISRLNRIGGQINGIKNMIENDAYCNEVLVQLSAVKNSIKSLSSLILENHLYTCISRDLEKGNFEAIDELISLFKRFNI
;
A
#
# COMPACT_ATOMS: atom_id res chain seq x y z
N MET A 1 -25.06 -6.17 -8.57
CA MET A 1 -23.68 -6.55 -8.32
C MET A 1 -22.93 -5.42 -7.65
N ASP A 2 -22.23 -5.75 -6.69
CA ASP A 2 -21.49 -4.75 -5.95
C ASP A 2 -20.20 -4.42 -6.61
N ASN A 3 -19.99 -3.14 -6.77
CA ASN A 3 -18.71 -2.61 -7.14
C ASN A 3 -17.94 -2.38 -5.84
N CYS A 4 -16.80 -3.04 -5.69
CA CYS A 4 -16.03 -2.95 -4.45
C CYS A 4 -15.59 -1.53 -4.14
N CYS A 5 -15.39 -0.70 -5.16
CA CYS A 5 -14.95 0.68 -4.96
C CYS A 5 -16.11 1.60 -4.61
N SER A 6 -17.27 1.43 -5.24
CA SER A 6 -18.43 2.28 -4.98
C SER A 6 -19.03 2.03 -3.61
N ASN A 7 -18.86 0.84 -3.05
CA ASN A 7 -19.32 0.51 -1.70
C ASN A 7 -18.32 0.88 -0.62
N LYS A 8 -17.22 1.54 -0.97
CA LYS A 8 -16.16 1.92 -0.05
C LYS A 8 -15.47 0.72 0.60
N LYS A 9 -15.61 -0.45 -0.02
CA LYS A 9 -14.90 -1.66 0.37
C LYS A 9 -14.27 -2.28 -0.86
N THR A 10 -13.10 -2.85 -0.69
CA THR A 10 -12.42 -3.57 -1.76
C THR A 10 -12.33 -5.03 -1.37
N LYS A 11 -12.98 -5.87 -2.16
CA LYS A 11 -12.90 -7.31 -1.96
C LYS A 11 -11.61 -7.83 -2.55
N ARG A 12 -10.90 -8.65 -1.78
CA ARG A 12 -9.68 -9.30 -2.21
C ARG A 12 -9.81 -10.79 -1.99
N SER A 13 -9.12 -11.56 -2.81
CA SER A 13 -9.04 -13.01 -2.59
C SER A 13 -8.28 -13.28 -1.29
N GLU A 14 -8.43 -14.48 -0.76
CA GLU A 14 -7.70 -14.87 0.45
C GLU A 14 -6.20 -14.88 0.19
N GLU A 15 -5.77 -15.23 -1.01
CA GLU A 15 -4.37 -15.22 -1.39
C GLU A 15 -3.80 -13.80 -1.41
N GLU A 16 -4.54 -12.84 -1.96
CA GLU A 16 -4.14 -11.44 -1.94
C GLU A 16 -4.02 -10.91 -0.53
N LYS A 17 -5.02 -11.21 0.31
CA LYS A 17 -5.01 -10.78 1.71
C LYS A 17 -3.78 -11.31 2.44
N LYS A 18 -3.48 -12.59 2.27
CA LYS A 18 -2.31 -13.20 2.91
C LYS A 18 -1.02 -12.54 2.47
N SER A 19 -0.90 -12.27 1.18
CA SER A 19 0.28 -11.62 0.62
C SER A 19 0.48 -10.23 1.20
N ILE A 20 -0.59 -9.44 1.24
CA ILE A 20 -0.54 -8.08 1.76
C ILE A 20 -0.24 -8.08 3.26
N ILE A 21 -0.92 -8.93 4.02
CA ILE A 21 -0.73 -9.02 5.47
C ILE A 21 0.68 -9.48 5.79
N SER A 22 1.23 -10.43 5.03
CA SER A 22 2.61 -10.88 5.21
C SER A 22 3.60 -9.73 5.02
N ARG A 23 3.39 -8.91 3.99
CA ARG A 23 4.23 -7.74 3.75
C ARG A 23 4.09 -6.70 4.86
N LEU A 24 2.86 -6.48 5.33
CA LEU A 24 2.62 -5.56 6.45
C LEU A 24 3.29 -6.04 7.73
N ASN A 25 3.25 -7.33 8.00
CA ASN A 25 3.92 -7.90 9.17
C ASN A 25 5.43 -7.69 9.09
N ARG A 26 6.00 -7.83 7.90
CA ARG A 26 7.43 -7.60 7.68
C ARG A 26 7.77 -6.13 7.92
N ILE A 27 6.96 -5.23 7.41
CA ILE A 27 7.13 -3.78 7.62
C ILE A 27 7.01 -3.46 9.11
N GLY A 28 6.03 -4.07 9.78
CA GLY A 28 5.86 -3.92 11.22
C GLY A 28 7.09 -4.35 11.99
N GLY A 29 7.72 -5.46 11.57
CA GLY A 29 8.97 -5.92 12.16
C GLY A 29 10.10 -4.94 11.95
N GLN A 30 10.21 -4.35 10.77
CA GLN A 30 11.20 -3.33 10.48
C GLN A 30 11.01 -2.10 11.36
N ILE A 31 9.77 -1.65 11.55
CA ILE A 31 9.46 -0.52 12.40
C ILE A 31 9.84 -0.82 13.85
N ASN A 32 9.51 -2.01 14.31
CA ASN A 32 9.86 -2.44 15.67
C ASN A 32 11.37 -2.48 15.87
N GLY A 33 12.10 -2.92 14.85
CA GLY A 33 13.56 -2.90 14.87
C GLY A 33 14.11 -1.49 15.01
N ILE A 34 13.52 -0.53 14.31
CA ILE A 34 13.93 0.88 14.41
C ILE A 34 13.65 1.43 15.81
N LYS A 35 12.52 1.06 16.38
CA LYS A 35 12.18 1.43 17.74
C LYS A 35 13.26 0.95 18.72
N ASN A 36 13.69 -0.29 18.56
CA ASN A 36 14.76 -0.84 19.39
C ASN A 36 16.08 -0.09 19.18
N MET A 37 16.37 0.31 17.96
CA MET A 37 17.57 1.10 17.67
C MET A 37 17.55 2.42 18.42
N ILE A 38 16.41 3.09 18.42
CA ILE A 38 16.25 4.36 19.15
C ILE A 38 16.43 4.12 20.66
N GLU A 39 15.82 3.09 21.18
CA GLU A 39 15.93 2.75 22.62
C GLU A 39 17.37 2.45 23.03
N ASN A 40 18.19 1.93 22.12
CA ASN A 40 19.58 1.56 22.38
C ASN A 40 20.58 2.59 21.86
N ASP A 41 20.11 3.80 21.54
CA ASP A 41 20.97 4.90 21.12
C ASP A 41 21.83 4.56 19.88
N ALA A 42 21.26 3.85 18.93
CA ALA A 42 21.96 3.50 17.69
C ALA A 42 22.38 4.76 16.93
N TYR A 43 23.44 4.63 16.15
CA TYR A 43 23.97 5.72 15.38
C TYR A 43 22.93 6.26 14.39
N CYS A 44 22.79 7.59 14.35
CA CYS A 44 21.76 8.26 13.59
C CYS A 44 21.69 7.83 12.12
N ASN A 45 22.86 7.71 11.48
CA ASN A 45 22.93 7.30 10.08
C ASN A 45 22.33 5.90 9.86
N GLU A 46 22.57 5.00 10.80
CA GLU A 46 22.02 3.65 10.70
C GLU A 46 20.51 3.64 10.83
N VAL A 47 19.98 4.48 11.72
CA VAL A 47 18.53 4.64 11.88
C VAL A 47 17.92 5.16 10.59
N LEU A 48 18.54 6.17 9.98
CA LEU A 48 18.05 6.76 8.73
C LEU A 48 18.09 5.75 7.58
N VAL A 49 19.10 4.89 7.53
CA VAL A 49 19.16 3.82 6.52
C VAL A 49 17.97 2.88 6.68
N GLN A 50 17.65 2.50 7.91
CA GLN A 50 16.52 1.62 8.16
C GLN A 50 15.19 2.29 7.85
N LEU A 51 15.04 3.57 8.15
CA LEU A 51 13.85 4.33 7.78
C LEU A 51 13.67 4.39 6.26
N SER A 52 14.78 4.54 5.53
CA SER A 52 14.73 4.51 4.08
C SER A 52 14.25 3.15 3.56
N ALA A 53 14.70 2.07 4.19
CA ALA A 53 14.27 0.72 3.82
C ALA A 53 12.75 0.54 4.07
N VAL A 54 12.25 1.03 5.19
CA VAL A 54 10.82 0.99 5.50
C VAL A 54 10.01 1.79 4.48
N LYS A 55 10.48 2.99 4.16
CA LYS A 55 9.86 3.84 3.16
C LYS A 55 9.72 3.10 1.83
N ASN A 56 10.80 2.45 1.38
CA ASN A 56 10.79 1.70 0.13
C ASN A 56 9.85 0.49 0.19
N SER A 57 9.78 -0.18 1.33
CA SER A 57 8.86 -1.31 1.53
C SER A 57 7.40 -0.85 1.44
N ILE A 58 7.09 0.29 2.04
CA ILE A 58 5.74 0.86 1.98
C ILE A 58 5.40 1.27 0.56
N LYS A 59 6.32 1.91 -0.12
CA LYS A 59 6.13 2.33 -1.52
C LYS A 59 5.84 1.11 -2.41
N SER A 60 6.62 0.06 -2.23
CA SER A 60 6.44 -1.18 -3.01
C SER A 60 5.07 -1.81 -2.74
N LEU A 61 4.65 -1.87 -1.48
CA LEU A 61 3.35 -2.40 -1.13
C LEU A 61 2.23 -1.53 -1.70
N SER A 62 2.37 -0.22 -1.62
CA SER A 62 1.39 0.72 -2.19
C SER A 62 1.23 0.51 -3.69
N SER A 63 2.34 0.32 -4.41
CA SER A 63 2.30 0.06 -5.85
C SER A 63 1.58 -1.24 -6.16
N LEU A 64 1.82 -2.28 -5.37
CA LEU A 64 1.14 -3.57 -5.55
C LEU A 64 -0.37 -3.43 -5.36
N ILE A 65 -0.79 -2.72 -4.31
CA ILE A 65 -2.20 -2.53 -4.02
C ILE A 65 -2.86 -1.69 -5.12
N LEU A 66 -2.20 -0.64 -5.59
CA LEU A 66 -2.71 0.18 -6.68
C LEU A 66 -2.85 -0.61 -7.98
N GLU A 67 -1.87 -1.45 -8.27
CA GLU A 67 -1.91 -2.29 -9.46
C GLU A 67 -3.11 -3.25 -9.41
N ASN A 68 -3.30 -3.92 -8.28
CA ASN A 68 -4.44 -4.81 -8.09
C ASN A 68 -5.76 -4.05 -8.18
N HIS A 69 -5.82 -2.85 -7.60
CA HIS A 69 -6.99 -2.00 -7.63
C HIS A 69 -7.33 -1.61 -9.07
N LEU A 70 -6.32 -1.28 -9.87
CA LEU A 70 -6.51 -0.94 -11.28
C LEU A 70 -7.09 -2.11 -12.07
N TYR A 71 -6.54 -3.31 -11.89
CA TYR A 71 -7.00 -4.47 -12.65
C TYR A 71 -8.36 -4.98 -12.23
N THR A 72 -8.74 -4.81 -10.98
CA THR A 72 -9.99 -5.38 -10.49
C THR A 72 -11.11 -4.35 -10.38
N CYS A 73 -10.92 -3.31 -9.61
CA CYS A 73 -11.98 -2.35 -9.31
C CYS A 73 -12.11 -1.25 -10.34
N ILE A 74 -11.00 -0.64 -10.74
CA ILE A 74 -11.03 0.49 -11.67
C ILE A 74 -11.48 0.02 -13.05
N SER A 75 -10.94 -1.11 -13.51
CA SER A 75 -11.31 -1.66 -14.81
C SER A 75 -12.81 -1.95 -14.86
N ARG A 76 -13.36 -2.51 -13.80
CA ARG A 76 -14.79 -2.80 -13.69
C ARG A 76 -15.62 -1.52 -13.71
N ASP A 77 -15.18 -0.50 -12.98
CA ASP A 77 -15.87 0.78 -12.94
C ASP A 77 -15.90 1.45 -14.32
N LEU A 78 -14.81 1.37 -15.05
CA LEU A 78 -14.73 1.91 -16.40
C LEU A 78 -15.66 1.19 -17.36
N GLU A 79 -15.78 -0.13 -17.24
CA GLU A 79 -16.71 -0.91 -18.05
C GLU A 79 -18.16 -0.48 -17.83
N LYS A 80 -18.46 -0.02 -16.63
CA LYS A 80 -19.80 0.45 -16.26
C LYS A 80 -20.02 1.93 -16.54
N GLY A 81 -19.01 2.59 -17.09
CA GLY A 81 -19.09 4.02 -17.41
C GLY A 81 -18.85 4.93 -16.23
N ASN A 82 -18.34 4.41 -15.12
CA ASN A 82 -18.04 5.22 -13.95
C ASN A 82 -16.62 5.78 -14.06
N PHE A 83 -16.51 6.94 -14.74
CA PHE A 83 -15.21 7.55 -14.99
C PHE A 83 -14.65 8.34 -13.82
N GLU A 84 -15.43 8.53 -12.75
CA GLU A 84 -14.92 9.16 -11.54
C GLU A 84 -13.79 8.36 -10.91
N ALA A 85 -13.74 7.06 -11.17
CA ALA A 85 -12.67 6.19 -10.69
C ALA A 85 -11.29 6.64 -11.18
N ILE A 86 -11.23 7.24 -12.37
CA ILE A 86 -9.97 7.75 -12.92
C ILE A 86 -9.47 8.93 -12.09
N ASP A 87 -10.36 9.84 -11.73
CA ASP A 87 -10.00 11.00 -10.92
C ASP A 87 -9.50 10.59 -9.54
N GLU A 88 -10.15 9.60 -8.94
CA GLU A 88 -9.70 9.04 -7.65
C GLU A 88 -8.30 8.45 -7.76
N LEU A 89 -8.05 7.72 -8.85
CA LEU A 89 -6.74 7.09 -9.07
C LEU A 89 -5.65 8.15 -9.23
N ILE A 90 -5.92 9.19 -10.00
CA ILE A 90 -4.98 10.29 -10.19
C ILE A 90 -4.65 10.95 -8.86
N SER A 91 -5.66 11.19 -8.02
CA SER A 91 -5.47 11.77 -6.69
C SER A 91 -4.57 10.88 -5.83
N LEU A 92 -4.77 9.56 -5.90
CA LEU A 92 -3.94 8.61 -5.16
C LEU A 92 -2.49 8.62 -5.63
N PHE A 93 -2.26 8.69 -6.94
CA PHE A 93 -0.90 8.79 -7.46
C PHE A 93 -0.19 10.03 -6.94
N LYS A 94 -0.88 11.15 -6.93
CA LYS A 94 -0.31 12.39 -6.42
C LYS A 94 0.02 12.30 -4.95
N ARG A 95 -0.87 11.69 -4.16
CA ARG A 95 -0.71 11.55 -2.72
C ARG A 95 0.49 10.68 -2.37
N PHE A 96 0.69 9.58 -3.06
CA PHE A 96 1.77 8.65 -2.78
C PHE A 96 3.05 8.95 -3.53
N ASN A 97 3.00 9.88 -4.45
CA ASN A 97 4.16 10.26 -5.25
C ASN A 97 4.79 9.04 -5.96
N ILE A 98 3.92 8.22 -6.54
CA ILE A 98 4.37 7.02 -7.26
C ILE A 98 4.36 7.25 -8.76
#